data_4f4fee77a3264602e156912adc60ae7b
#
_entry.id   4f4fee77a3264602e156912adc60ae7b
#
_cell.length_a   1.000
_cell.length_b   1.000
_cell.length_c   1.000
_cell.angle_alpha   90.00
_cell.angle_beta   90.00
_cell.angle_gamma   90.00
#
_symmetry.space_group_name_H-M   'P 1'
#
loop_
_entity.id
_entity.type
_entity.pdbx_description
1 polymer ?
#
loop_
_entity_poly.entity_id
_entity_poly.type
_entity_poly.pdbx_seq_one_letter_code
_entity_poly.pdbx_strand_id
1 'polypeptide(L)'
;MGYLLEIQDIHKTFNPGTINEKVALDGVNLNLNPGDFVTVIGGNGAGKSTTLNAIAGVWSVDKGKIIIDGVDITKLSEHKRAIYLGRVFQDPMTGTAATMSIEENMAIAARRGERRGLGWGITRKERESYKEALRELDLGLEERLNSKVGLLSGGQRQAITLLMASLKKPKLLLLDEHTAALDPKTAAKVLAISDKIIQEHQLTAMMVTHNMQFAIEFGNRLI
;
A
#
# COMPACT_ATOMS: atom_id res chain seq x y z
N MET A 1 -13.57 20.55 7.25
CA MET A 1 -12.38 19.66 7.19
C MET A 1 -12.09 19.43 5.72
N GLY A 2 -10.84 19.47 5.29
CA GLY A 2 -10.46 19.16 3.91
C GLY A 2 -10.41 17.65 3.65
N TYR A 3 -10.36 17.24 2.40
CA TYR A 3 -10.17 15.86 2.01
C TYR A 3 -8.76 15.40 2.41
N LEU A 4 -8.59 14.10 2.69
CA LEU A 4 -7.27 13.51 2.92
C LEU A 4 -6.50 13.34 1.61
N LEU A 5 -7.18 12.84 0.57
CA LEU A 5 -6.65 12.75 -0.79
C LEU A 5 -7.53 13.62 -1.70
N GLU A 6 -6.89 14.46 -2.51
CA GLU A 6 -7.53 15.18 -3.59
C GLU A 6 -6.76 14.94 -4.89
N ILE A 7 -7.44 14.38 -5.86
CA ILE A 7 -6.97 14.24 -7.23
C ILE A 7 -7.78 15.21 -8.08
N GLN A 8 -7.10 16.15 -8.73
CA GLN A 8 -7.71 17.23 -9.49
C GLN A 8 -7.26 17.17 -10.94
N ASP A 9 -8.17 16.78 -11.84
CA ASP A 9 -8.00 16.80 -13.30
C ASP A 9 -6.69 16.17 -13.77
N ILE A 10 -6.34 14.98 -13.29
CA ILE A 10 -5.08 14.35 -13.67
C ILE A 10 -5.18 13.65 -15.03
N HIS A 11 -4.15 13.87 -15.85
CA HIS A 11 -3.97 13.27 -17.17
C HIS A 11 -2.66 12.50 -17.23
N LYS A 12 -2.67 11.37 -17.96
CA LYS A 12 -1.46 10.59 -18.24
C LYS A 12 -1.56 9.91 -19.58
N THR A 13 -0.62 10.22 -20.46
CA THR A 13 -0.44 9.57 -21.76
C THR A 13 0.91 8.86 -21.77
N PHE A 14 0.92 7.59 -22.13
CA PHE A 14 2.14 6.82 -22.36
C PHE A 14 2.52 6.89 -23.84
N ASN A 15 3.82 6.98 -24.11
CA ASN A 15 4.41 7.02 -25.45
C ASN A 15 3.76 8.04 -26.41
N PRO A 16 3.59 9.31 -26.00
CA PRO A 16 2.89 10.30 -26.80
C PRO A 16 3.59 10.49 -28.17
N GLY A 17 2.80 10.63 -29.23
CA GLY A 17 3.28 10.83 -30.61
C GLY A 17 3.84 9.57 -31.28
N THR A 18 3.68 8.39 -30.70
CA THR A 18 4.09 7.11 -31.28
C THR A 18 2.89 6.21 -31.61
N ILE A 19 3.14 5.15 -32.38
CA ILE A 19 2.10 4.13 -32.70
C ILE A 19 1.59 3.38 -31.44
N ASN A 20 2.32 3.46 -30.34
CA ASN A 20 1.98 2.85 -29.05
C ASN A 20 1.45 3.90 -28.06
N GLU A 21 1.00 5.04 -28.54
CA GLU A 21 0.39 6.06 -27.69
C GLU A 21 -0.85 5.50 -27.00
N LYS A 22 -0.92 5.71 -25.69
CA LYS A 22 -2.04 5.29 -24.88
C LYS A 22 -2.40 6.36 -23.85
N VAL A 23 -3.57 6.96 -23.99
CA VAL A 23 -4.16 7.78 -22.93
C VAL A 23 -4.65 6.85 -21.83
N ALA A 24 -4.02 6.92 -20.67
CA ALA A 24 -4.31 6.05 -19.53
C ALA A 24 -5.15 6.74 -18.46
N LEU A 25 -4.99 8.06 -18.30
CA LEU A 25 -5.84 8.90 -17.44
C LEU A 25 -6.23 10.14 -18.25
N ASP A 26 -7.52 10.47 -18.21
CA ASP A 26 -8.08 11.62 -18.93
C ASP A 26 -9.06 12.38 -18.02
N GLY A 27 -8.53 13.41 -17.33
CA GLY A 27 -9.33 14.28 -16.47
C GLY A 27 -9.86 13.60 -15.20
N VAL A 28 -9.08 12.69 -14.60
CA VAL A 28 -9.53 11.95 -13.41
C VAL A 28 -9.58 12.86 -12.19
N ASN A 29 -10.74 12.85 -11.53
CA ASN A 29 -10.99 13.55 -10.27
C ASN A 29 -11.42 12.56 -9.20
N LEU A 30 -10.85 12.66 -7.99
CA LEU A 30 -11.18 11.78 -6.87
C LEU A 30 -10.86 12.47 -5.54
N ASN A 31 -11.79 12.36 -4.59
CA ASN A 31 -11.58 12.86 -3.24
C ASN A 31 -11.85 11.75 -2.22
N LEU A 32 -10.96 11.61 -1.22
CA LEU A 32 -11.15 10.72 -0.07
C LEU A 32 -11.15 11.55 1.22
N ASN A 33 -12.08 11.22 2.12
CA ASN A 33 -12.10 11.78 3.47
C ASN A 33 -11.14 10.99 4.38
N PRO A 34 -10.69 11.57 5.50
CA PRO A 34 -10.01 10.80 6.54
C PRO A 34 -10.87 9.62 7.01
N GLY A 35 -10.29 8.42 7.06
CA GLY A 35 -10.97 7.20 7.48
C GLY A 35 -11.77 6.49 6.37
N ASP A 36 -11.82 7.03 5.14
CA ASP A 36 -12.42 6.31 4.02
C ASP A 36 -11.62 5.04 3.70
N PHE A 37 -12.31 3.92 3.54
CA PHE A 37 -11.76 2.72 2.90
C PHE A 37 -12.46 2.54 1.55
N VAL A 38 -11.82 3.02 0.50
CA VAL A 38 -12.38 3.06 -0.86
C VAL A 38 -11.94 1.84 -1.65
N THR A 39 -12.91 1.11 -2.21
CA THR A 39 -12.65 0.04 -3.17
C THR A 39 -12.85 0.54 -4.60
N VAL A 40 -11.87 0.29 -5.46
CA VAL A 40 -11.87 0.69 -6.87
C VAL A 40 -11.97 -0.54 -7.74
N ILE A 41 -13.02 -0.60 -8.57
CA ILE A 41 -13.26 -1.68 -9.49
C ILE A 41 -13.30 -1.17 -10.95
N GLY A 42 -13.18 -2.06 -11.88
CA GLY A 42 -13.26 -1.74 -13.32
C GLY A 42 -12.49 -2.74 -14.16
N GLY A 43 -12.75 -2.72 -15.47
CA GLY A 43 -12.09 -3.60 -16.43
C GLY A 43 -10.59 -3.38 -16.56
N ASN A 44 -9.92 -4.31 -17.25
CA ASN A 44 -8.52 -4.15 -17.61
C ASN A 44 -8.32 -2.91 -18.49
N GLY A 45 -7.32 -2.11 -18.19
CA GLY A 45 -7.04 -0.88 -18.91
C GLY A 45 -7.87 0.34 -18.47
N ALA A 46 -8.76 0.24 -17.50
CA ALA A 46 -9.56 1.36 -16.96
C ALA A 46 -8.75 2.42 -16.17
N GLY A 47 -7.43 2.32 -16.12
CA GLY A 47 -6.58 3.31 -15.44
C GLY A 47 -6.39 3.11 -13.94
N LYS A 48 -6.97 2.06 -13.31
CA LYS A 48 -6.89 1.80 -11.86
C LYS A 48 -5.47 1.79 -11.32
N SER A 49 -4.63 0.86 -11.81
CA SER A 49 -3.23 0.76 -11.38
C SER A 49 -2.40 1.97 -11.84
N THR A 50 -2.77 2.63 -12.95
CA THR A 50 -2.14 3.89 -13.37
C THR A 50 -2.43 4.99 -12.36
N THR A 51 -3.65 5.10 -11.85
CA THR A 51 -4.03 6.07 -10.81
C THR A 51 -3.26 5.80 -9.51
N LEU A 52 -3.22 4.51 -9.04
CA LEU A 52 -2.41 4.13 -7.88
C LEU A 52 -0.93 4.50 -8.05
N ASN A 53 -0.35 4.19 -9.22
CA ASN A 53 1.04 4.50 -9.52
C ASN A 53 1.30 6.01 -9.64
N ALA A 54 0.32 6.79 -10.13
CA ALA A 54 0.39 8.25 -10.14
C ALA A 54 0.38 8.82 -8.72
N ILE A 55 -0.49 8.31 -7.82
CA ILE A 55 -0.51 8.69 -6.40
C ILE A 55 0.81 8.31 -5.72
N ALA A 56 1.31 7.10 -5.97
CA ALA A 56 2.58 6.62 -5.41
C ALA A 56 3.81 7.36 -5.92
N GLY A 57 3.72 8.02 -7.09
CA GLY A 57 4.83 8.75 -7.71
C GLY A 57 5.74 7.90 -8.60
N VAL A 58 5.29 6.69 -8.95
CA VAL A 58 5.94 5.83 -9.96
C VAL A 58 5.83 6.45 -11.34
N TRP A 59 4.65 7.00 -11.66
CA TRP A 59 4.39 7.75 -12.88
C TRP A 59 4.14 9.22 -12.57
N SER A 60 4.82 10.13 -13.27
CA SER A 60 4.46 11.55 -13.27
C SER A 60 3.17 11.74 -14.05
N VAL A 61 2.25 12.56 -13.55
CA VAL A 61 1.09 13.01 -14.32
C VAL A 61 1.52 14.12 -15.32
N ASP A 62 0.83 14.20 -16.46
CA ASP A 62 1.12 15.18 -17.49
C ASP A 62 0.43 16.52 -17.19
N LYS A 63 -0.76 16.45 -16.55
CA LYS A 63 -1.55 17.59 -16.05
C LYS A 63 -2.25 17.24 -14.74
N GLY A 64 -2.74 18.26 -14.06
CA GLY A 64 -3.52 18.13 -12.83
C GLY A 64 -2.69 18.15 -11.56
N LYS A 65 -3.33 17.84 -10.43
CA LYS A 65 -2.69 17.87 -9.11
C LYS A 65 -3.09 16.65 -8.27
N ILE A 66 -2.19 16.26 -7.38
CA ILE A 66 -2.41 15.24 -6.36
C ILE A 66 -1.99 15.85 -5.02
N ILE A 67 -2.96 15.95 -4.10
CA ILE A 67 -2.78 16.58 -2.79
C ILE A 67 -3.09 15.52 -1.72
N ILE A 68 -2.23 15.38 -0.72
CA ILE A 68 -2.45 14.51 0.46
C ILE A 68 -2.33 15.35 1.72
N ASP A 69 -3.38 15.34 2.53
CA ASP A 69 -3.45 16.07 3.81
C ASP A 69 -3.05 17.55 3.63
N GLY A 70 -3.55 18.20 2.57
CA GLY A 70 -3.26 19.59 2.21
C GLY A 70 -1.89 19.83 1.56
N VAL A 71 -1.05 18.80 1.39
CA VAL A 71 0.28 18.91 0.78
C VAL A 71 0.23 18.50 -0.68
N ASP A 72 0.61 19.38 -1.61
CA ASP A 72 0.76 19.06 -3.03
C ASP A 72 1.98 18.15 -3.23
N ILE A 73 1.71 16.89 -3.57
CA ILE A 73 2.73 15.87 -3.82
C ILE A 73 2.98 15.62 -5.31
N THR A 74 2.32 16.34 -6.20
CA THR A 74 2.31 16.09 -7.66
C THR A 74 3.71 15.92 -8.24
N LYS A 75 4.66 16.77 -7.83
CA LYS A 75 6.05 16.76 -8.32
C LYS A 75 7.04 16.06 -7.39
N LEU A 76 6.56 15.48 -6.28
CA LEU A 76 7.43 14.74 -5.38
C LEU A 76 7.77 13.37 -5.96
N SER A 77 9.04 12.98 -5.86
CA SER A 77 9.49 11.63 -6.22
C SER A 77 8.91 10.57 -5.27
N GLU A 78 8.84 9.31 -5.72
CA GLU A 78 8.29 8.19 -4.97
C GLU A 78 8.84 8.10 -3.53
N HIS A 79 10.18 8.18 -3.36
CA HIS A 79 10.80 8.10 -2.03
C HIS A 79 10.40 9.27 -1.10
N LYS A 80 10.08 10.45 -1.64
CA LYS A 80 9.58 11.58 -0.84
C LYS A 80 8.12 11.42 -0.47
N ARG A 81 7.31 10.74 -1.31
CA ARG A 81 5.92 10.41 -1.00
C ARG A 81 5.79 9.27 0.02
N ALA A 82 6.83 8.44 0.18
CA ALA A 82 6.83 7.32 1.10
C ALA A 82 6.57 7.68 2.59
N ILE A 83 6.76 8.94 2.98
CA ILE A 83 6.39 9.42 4.33
C ILE A 83 4.88 9.54 4.53
N TYR A 84 4.13 9.75 3.45
CA TYR A 84 2.67 9.89 3.46
C TYR A 84 1.94 8.57 3.15
N LEU A 85 2.59 7.67 2.39
CA LEU A 85 1.98 6.52 1.78
C LEU A 85 2.48 5.21 2.37
N GLY A 86 1.56 4.26 2.61
CA GLY A 86 1.84 2.83 2.67
C GLY A 86 1.43 2.19 1.35
N ARG A 87 2.17 1.19 0.87
CA ARG A 87 1.81 0.48 -0.36
C ARG A 87 1.99 -1.02 -0.19
N VAL A 88 0.98 -1.76 -0.65
CA VAL A 88 1.00 -3.23 -0.75
C VAL A 88 0.80 -3.58 -2.22
N PHE A 89 1.70 -4.40 -2.75
CA PHE A 89 1.74 -4.79 -4.16
C PHE A 89 0.96 -6.08 -4.41
N GLN A 90 0.60 -6.30 -5.65
CA GLN A 90 -0.04 -7.53 -6.13
C GLN A 90 0.88 -8.76 -5.90
N ASP A 91 2.17 -8.65 -6.22
CA ASP A 91 3.14 -9.69 -5.96
C ASP A 91 3.73 -9.55 -4.54
N PRO A 92 3.49 -10.53 -3.65
CA PRO A 92 4.04 -10.53 -2.30
C PRO A 92 5.58 -10.45 -2.24
N MET A 93 6.27 -10.81 -3.33
CA MET A 93 7.73 -10.75 -3.42
C MET A 93 8.25 -9.32 -3.51
N THR A 94 7.47 -8.40 -4.10
CA THR A 94 7.90 -7.04 -4.39
C THR A 94 8.02 -6.17 -3.12
N GLY A 95 7.21 -6.44 -2.11
CA GLY A 95 7.16 -5.64 -0.88
C GLY A 95 8.20 -6.04 0.17
N THR A 96 9.01 -7.10 -0.04
CA THR A 96 9.90 -7.66 0.98
C THR A 96 11.28 -8.03 0.42
N ALA A 97 12.31 -7.98 1.28
CA ALA A 97 13.63 -8.53 0.99
C ALA A 97 13.66 -10.02 1.38
N ALA A 98 13.46 -10.91 0.43
CA ALA A 98 13.29 -12.36 0.64
C ALA A 98 14.46 -13.03 1.38
N THR A 99 15.69 -12.53 1.19
CA THR A 99 16.92 -13.07 1.82
C THR A 99 17.13 -12.58 3.25
N MET A 100 16.41 -11.54 3.66
CA MET A 100 16.48 -10.96 5.01
C MET A 100 15.46 -11.61 5.94
N SER A 101 15.72 -11.53 7.24
CA SER A 101 14.79 -12.02 8.27
C SER A 101 13.53 -11.15 8.38
N ILE A 102 12.52 -11.64 9.09
CA ILE A 102 11.30 -10.88 9.39
C ILE A 102 11.66 -9.60 10.13
N GLU A 103 12.49 -9.68 11.20
CA GLU A 103 12.85 -8.50 11.99
C GLU A 103 13.65 -7.47 11.17
N GLU A 104 14.50 -7.89 10.23
CA GLU A 104 15.23 -6.97 9.36
C GLU A 104 14.29 -6.25 8.38
N ASN A 105 13.33 -6.96 7.80
CA ASN A 105 12.30 -6.35 6.95
C ASN A 105 11.46 -5.35 7.75
N MET A 106 11.00 -5.71 8.95
CA MET A 106 10.26 -4.84 9.86
C MET A 106 11.08 -3.59 10.23
N ALA A 107 12.38 -3.76 10.50
CA ALA A 107 13.28 -2.65 10.84
C ALA A 107 13.44 -1.65 9.68
N ILE A 108 13.52 -2.14 8.44
CA ILE A 108 13.55 -1.27 7.26
C ILE A 108 12.25 -0.47 7.16
N ALA A 109 11.10 -1.14 7.29
CA ALA A 109 9.78 -0.50 7.21
C ALA A 109 9.57 0.53 8.34
N ALA A 110 9.95 0.19 9.57
CA ALA A 110 9.83 1.07 10.73
C ALA A 110 10.67 2.35 10.62
N ARG A 111 11.72 2.33 9.80
CA ARG A 111 12.61 3.49 9.57
C ARG A 111 12.28 4.28 8.31
N ARG A 112 11.16 4.01 7.68
CA ARG A 112 10.71 4.74 6.50
C ARG A 112 10.59 6.24 6.80
N GLY A 113 11.23 7.07 5.98
CA GLY A 113 11.24 8.53 6.13
C GLY A 113 12.18 9.08 7.21
N GLU A 114 12.94 8.24 7.93
CA GLU A 114 13.89 8.67 8.94
C GLU A 114 15.31 8.77 8.39
N ARG A 115 16.08 9.73 8.91
CA ARG A 115 17.52 9.81 8.64
C ARG A 115 18.24 8.74 9.45
N ARG A 116 19.12 7.99 8.82
CA ARG A 116 19.94 6.99 9.50
C ARG A 116 21.22 7.62 10.03
N GLY A 117 21.51 7.33 11.31
CA GLY A 117 22.83 7.49 11.90
C GLY A 117 23.61 6.16 11.93
N LEU A 118 24.76 6.14 12.61
CA LEU A 118 25.62 4.97 12.80
C LEU A 118 25.18 4.12 14.02
N GLY A 119 23.89 4.07 14.33
CA GLY A 119 23.35 3.28 15.45
C GLY A 119 23.27 1.77 15.14
N TRP A 120 23.08 0.97 16.20
CA TRP A 120 22.83 -0.48 16.10
C TRP A 120 21.62 -0.78 15.21
N GLY A 121 21.69 -1.89 14.48
CA GLY A 121 20.68 -2.27 13.48
C GLY A 121 19.28 -2.46 14.06
N ILE A 122 19.13 -3.32 15.09
CA ILE A 122 17.85 -3.59 15.76
C ILE A 122 18.12 -3.68 17.27
N THR A 123 17.41 -2.89 18.05
CA THR A 123 17.47 -2.90 19.49
C THR A 123 16.51 -3.95 20.09
N ARG A 124 16.74 -4.34 21.37
CA ARG A 124 15.83 -5.25 22.07
C ARG A 124 14.40 -4.67 22.15
N LYS A 125 14.28 -3.36 22.36
CA LYS A 125 12.98 -2.67 22.43
C LYS A 125 12.23 -2.74 21.08
N GLU A 126 12.94 -2.50 19.98
CA GLU A 126 12.35 -2.61 18.64
C GLU A 126 11.90 -4.05 18.36
N ARG A 127 12.70 -5.05 18.75
CA ARG A 127 12.34 -6.47 18.58
C ARG A 127 11.05 -6.84 19.30
N GLU A 128 10.86 -6.40 20.54
CA GLU A 128 9.62 -6.64 21.28
C GLU A 128 8.42 -5.92 20.61
N SER A 129 8.61 -4.68 20.15
CA SER A 129 7.58 -3.96 19.40
C SER A 129 7.20 -4.68 18.11
N TYR A 130 8.17 -5.28 17.39
CA TYR A 130 7.87 -6.06 16.18
C TYR A 130 7.12 -7.35 16.51
N LYS A 131 7.44 -8.03 17.62
CA LYS A 131 6.66 -9.18 18.07
C LYS A 131 5.20 -8.81 18.35
N GLU A 132 4.98 -7.71 19.05
CA GLU A 132 3.61 -7.24 19.34
C GLU A 132 2.83 -6.96 18.05
N ALA A 133 3.43 -6.22 17.13
CA ALA A 133 2.80 -5.95 15.83
C ALA A 133 2.51 -7.25 15.04
N LEU A 134 3.42 -8.25 15.07
CA LEU A 134 3.20 -9.52 14.37
C LEU A 134 2.08 -10.35 15.00
N ARG A 135 1.83 -10.25 16.31
CA ARG A 135 0.70 -10.92 16.98
C ARG A 135 -0.66 -10.47 16.44
N GLU A 136 -0.77 -9.21 15.99
CA GLU A 136 -2.00 -8.69 15.37
C GLU A 136 -2.43 -9.51 14.15
N LEU A 137 -1.46 -10.16 13.46
CA LEU A 137 -1.72 -10.97 12.28
C LEU A 137 -2.31 -12.36 12.60
N ASP A 138 -2.16 -12.86 13.83
CA ASP A 138 -2.57 -14.21 14.24
C ASP A 138 -2.06 -15.33 13.31
N LEU A 139 -0.76 -15.27 12.98
CA LEU A 139 -0.09 -16.20 12.07
C LEU A 139 1.11 -16.94 12.70
N GLY A 140 1.36 -16.73 14.00
CA GLY A 140 2.50 -17.31 14.73
C GLY A 140 3.87 -16.79 14.24
N LEU A 141 3.91 -15.63 13.60
CA LEU A 141 5.13 -15.06 13.04
C LEU A 141 5.99 -14.34 14.07
N GLU A 142 5.43 -13.95 15.19
CA GLU A 142 6.12 -13.35 16.35
C GLU A 142 7.20 -14.27 16.94
N GLU A 143 7.04 -15.59 16.80
CA GLU A 143 8.03 -16.57 17.24
C GLU A 143 9.11 -16.87 16.17
N ARG A 144 8.95 -16.29 14.98
CA ARG A 144 9.78 -16.57 13.80
C ARG A 144 10.57 -15.37 13.29
N LEU A 145 10.86 -14.38 14.14
CA LEU A 145 11.53 -13.12 13.77
C LEU A 145 12.84 -13.32 12.99
N ASN A 146 13.61 -14.35 13.32
CA ASN A 146 14.88 -14.67 12.66
C ASN A 146 14.71 -15.50 11.36
N SER A 147 13.48 -15.92 11.04
CA SER A 147 13.23 -16.67 9.79
C SER A 147 13.33 -15.73 8.60
N LYS A 148 13.93 -16.20 7.50
CA LYS A 148 13.97 -15.45 6.24
C LYS A 148 12.56 -15.33 5.67
N VAL A 149 12.19 -14.12 5.21
CA VAL A 149 10.87 -13.88 4.62
C VAL A 149 10.63 -14.73 3.38
N GLY A 150 11.68 -15.09 2.64
CA GLY A 150 11.61 -16.01 1.51
C GLY A 150 11.06 -17.40 1.81
N LEU A 151 11.10 -17.84 3.08
CA LEU A 151 10.58 -19.15 3.52
C LEU A 151 9.09 -19.11 3.94
N LEU A 152 8.45 -17.96 3.89
CA LEU A 152 7.06 -17.78 4.25
C LEU A 152 6.14 -18.16 3.08
N SER A 153 4.92 -18.61 3.41
CA SER A 153 3.87 -18.77 2.39
C SER A 153 3.48 -17.42 1.77
N GLY A 154 2.87 -17.43 0.60
CA GLY A 154 2.41 -16.22 -0.07
C GLY A 154 1.51 -15.36 0.84
N GLY A 155 0.54 -15.98 1.51
CA GLY A 155 -0.35 -15.27 2.43
C GLY A 155 0.35 -14.68 3.67
N GLN A 156 1.28 -15.45 4.28
CA GLN A 156 2.09 -14.94 5.39
C GLN A 156 2.94 -13.74 4.97
N ARG A 157 3.54 -13.82 3.78
CA ARG A 157 4.36 -12.73 3.24
C ARG A 157 3.51 -11.50 2.93
N GLN A 158 2.31 -11.70 2.37
CA GLN A 158 1.38 -10.61 2.09
C GLN A 158 0.93 -9.92 3.38
N ALA A 159 0.61 -10.70 4.42
CA ALA A 159 0.24 -10.15 5.73
C ALA A 159 1.39 -9.33 6.37
N ILE A 160 2.65 -9.81 6.28
CA ILE A 160 3.81 -9.03 6.73
C ILE A 160 3.98 -7.76 5.90
N THR A 161 3.81 -7.82 4.57
CA THR A 161 3.92 -6.63 3.72
C THR A 161 2.89 -5.58 4.10
N LEU A 162 1.66 -6.00 4.38
CA LEU A 162 0.60 -5.13 4.86
C LEU A 162 0.95 -4.49 6.21
N LEU A 163 1.40 -5.30 7.18
CA LEU A 163 1.83 -4.81 8.49
C LEU A 163 2.97 -3.79 8.34
N MET A 164 3.99 -4.10 7.54
CA MET A 164 5.10 -3.18 7.24
C MET A 164 4.62 -1.87 6.62
N ALA A 165 3.64 -1.92 5.72
CA ALA A 165 3.07 -0.73 5.10
C ALA A 165 2.32 0.15 6.11
N SER A 166 1.69 -0.44 7.14
CA SER A 166 0.90 0.24 8.17
C SER A 166 1.69 0.70 9.40
N LEU A 167 2.89 0.13 9.69
CA LEU A 167 3.67 0.40 10.90
C LEU A 167 3.87 1.88 11.25
N LYS A 168 4.06 2.72 10.25
CA LYS A 168 4.26 4.17 10.43
C LYS A 168 2.96 4.96 10.31
N LYS A 169 1.81 4.31 10.40
CA LYS A 169 0.49 4.92 10.26
C LYS A 169 0.46 5.92 9.09
N PRO A 170 0.61 5.44 7.85
CA PRO A 170 0.62 6.32 6.68
C PRO A 170 -0.68 7.12 6.60
N LYS A 171 -0.65 8.27 5.96
CA LYS A 171 -1.85 9.06 5.68
C LYS A 171 -2.81 8.32 4.75
N LEU A 172 -2.25 7.60 3.77
CA LEU A 172 -3.01 6.80 2.82
C LEU A 172 -2.34 5.45 2.59
N LEU A 173 -3.12 4.37 2.71
CA LEU A 173 -2.71 3.00 2.40
C LEU A 173 -3.21 2.63 1.00
N LEU A 174 -2.31 2.25 0.11
CA LEU A 174 -2.61 1.80 -1.26
C LEU A 174 -2.48 0.28 -1.35
N LEU A 175 -3.57 -0.41 -1.71
CA LEU A 175 -3.65 -1.85 -1.86
C LEU A 175 -3.92 -2.19 -3.34
N ASP A 176 -2.89 -2.68 -4.04
CA ASP A 176 -2.95 -2.95 -5.48
C ASP A 176 -3.16 -4.44 -5.72
N GLU A 177 -4.42 -4.88 -5.85
CA GLU A 177 -4.80 -6.28 -6.10
C GLU A 177 -4.06 -7.29 -5.20
N HIS A 178 -3.81 -6.91 -3.97
CA HIS A 178 -2.86 -7.56 -3.06
C HIS A 178 -3.23 -8.99 -2.64
N THR A 179 -4.35 -9.51 -3.11
CA THR A 179 -4.78 -10.90 -2.88
C THR A 179 -4.93 -11.71 -4.17
N ALA A 180 -4.69 -11.10 -5.34
CA ALA A 180 -4.93 -11.76 -6.63
C ALA A 180 -4.02 -12.98 -6.90
N ALA A 181 -2.81 -13.00 -6.32
CA ALA A 181 -1.85 -14.10 -6.46
C ALA A 181 -2.04 -15.24 -5.42
N LEU A 182 -3.09 -15.16 -4.58
CA LEU A 182 -3.35 -16.10 -3.50
C LEU A 182 -4.54 -17.03 -3.83
N ASP A 183 -4.53 -18.22 -3.24
CA ASP A 183 -5.71 -19.07 -3.29
C ASP A 183 -6.90 -18.43 -2.53
N PRO A 184 -8.17 -18.79 -2.87
CA PRO A 184 -9.34 -18.08 -2.35
C PRO A 184 -9.43 -18.05 -0.82
N LYS A 185 -9.05 -19.14 -0.13
CA LYS A 185 -9.09 -19.23 1.34
C LYS A 185 -8.06 -18.31 1.98
N THR A 186 -6.85 -18.31 1.45
CA THR A 186 -5.77 -17.42 1.91
C THR A 186 -6.08 -15.97 1.60
N ALA A 187 -6.63 -15.67 0.41
CA ALA A 187 -7.07 -14.33 0.01
C ALA A 187 -8.09 -13.76 1.00
N ALA A 188 -9.12 -14.52 1.36
CA ALA A 188 -10.13 -14.11 2.35
C ALA A 188 -9.49 -13.81 3.72
N LYS A 189 -8.54 -14.65 4.18
CA LYS A 189 -7.82 -14.40 5.44
C LYS A 189 -6.98 -13.13 5.39
N VAL A 190 -6.25 -12.89 4.31
CA VAL A 190 -5.44 -11.67 4.14
C VAL A 190 -6.33 -10.42 4.09
N LEU A 191 -7.48 -10.48 3.42
CA LEU A 191 -8.44 -9.37 3.39
C LEU A 191 -9.02 -9.07 4.76
N ALA A 192 -9.39 -10.09 5.54
CA ALA A 192 -9.86 -9.90 6.91
C ALA A 192 -8.78 -9.24 7.80
N ILE A 193 -7.51 -9.64 7.64
CA ILE A 193 -6.39 -8.98 8.32
C ILE A 193 -6.25 -7.54 7.85
N SER A 194 -6.42 -7.27 6.54
CA SER A 194 -6.34 -5.91 5.97
C SER A 194 -7.40 -5.00 6.56
N ASP A 195 -8.65 -5.48 6.60
CA ASP A 195 -9.77 -4.73 7.17
C ASP A 195 -9.54 -4.44 8.66
N LYS A 196 -9.15 -5.46 9.43
CA LYS A 196 -8.81 -5.32 10.85
C LYS A 196 -7.76 -4.23 11.08
N ILE A 197 -6.63 -4.27 10.38
CA ILE A 197 -5.55 -3.27 10.52
C ILE A 197 -6.04 -1.87 10.13
N ILE A 198 -6.81 -1.73 9.05
CA ILE A 198 -7.35 -0.44 8.60
C ILE A 198 -8.28 0.14 9.66
N GLN A 199 -9.17 -0.67 10.23
CA GLN A 199 -10.14 -0.24 11.25
C GLN A 199 -9.45 0.10 12.59
N GLU A 200 -8.60 -0.79 13.11
CA GLU A 200 -7.93 -0.60 14.40
C GLU A 200 -6.99 0.61 14.40
N HIS A 201 -6.30 0.86 13.29
CA HIS A 201 -5.41 2.01 13.15
C HIS A 201 -6.07 3.25 12.54
N GLN A 202 -7.38 3.19 12.22
CA GLN A 202 -8.15 4.26 11.60
C GLN A 202 -7.47 4.82 10.34
N LEU A 203 -6.97 3.93 9.48
CA LEU A 203 -6.26 4.32 8.27
C LEU A 203 -7.25 4.70 7.17
N THR A 204 -6.88 5.69 6.36
CA THR A 204 -7.53 5.89 5.05
C THR A 204 -6.88 4.93 4.06
N ALA A 205 -7.70 4.19 3.32
CA ALA A 205 -7.21 3.17 2.39
C ALA A 205 -7.89 3.25 1.02
N MET A 206 -7.14 2.90 -0.01
CA MET A 206 -7.64 2.74 -1.37
C MET A 206 -7.20 1.37 -1.90
N MET A 207 -8.16 0.50 -2.16
CA MET A 207 -7.94 -0.86 -2.63
C MET A 207 -8.43 -1.02 -4.07
N VAL A 208 -7.55 -1.44 -4.96
CA VAL A 208 -7.93 -1.92 -6.30
C VAL A 208 -8.16 -3.41 -6.24
N THR A 209 -9.28 -3.87 -6.77
CA THR A 209 -9.59 -5.29 -6.87
C THR A 209 -10.40 -5.59 -8.14
N HIS A 210 -10.25 -6.80 -8.67
CA HIS A 210 -11.11 -7.37 -9.72
C HIS A 210 -12.24 -8.21 -9.14
N ASN A 211 -12.18 -8.54 -7.85
CA ASN A 211 -13.19 -9.36 -7.20
C ASN A 211 -14.33 -8.47 -6.67
N MET A 212 -15.49 -8.56 -7.33
CA MET A 212 -16.69 -7.80 -7.01
C MET A 212 -17.21 -8.10 -5.61
N GLN A 213 -17.14 -9.36 -5.17
CA GLN A 213 -17.59 -9.75 -3.83
C GLN A 213 -16.77 -9.04 -2.76
N PHE A 214 -15.46 -9.05 -2.90
CA PHE A 214 -14.57 -8.35 -1.97
C PHE A 214 -14.75 -6.82 -2.02
N ALA A 215 -15.02 -6.27 -3.21
CA ALA A 215 -15.26 -4.83 -3.33
C ALA A 215 -16.52 -4.36 -2.60
N ILE A 216 -17.54 -5.22 -2.49
CA ILE A 216 -18.79 -4.92 -1.77
C ILE A 216 -18.65 -5.21 -0.27
N GLU A 217 -17.92 -6.28 0.09
CA GLU A 217 -17.78 -6.72 1.48
C GLU A 217 -16.83 -5.83 2.29
N PHE A 218 -15.75 -5.35 1.66
CA PHE A 218 -14.71 -4.55 2.30
C PHE A 218 -14.75 -3.09 1.81
N GLY A 219 -14.60 -2.18 2.75
CA GLY A 219 -14.65 -0.76 2.47
C GLY A 219 -16.02 -0.13 2.69
N ASN A 220 -16.02 1.19 2.77
CA ASN A 220 -17.22 1.99 3.00
C ASN A 220 -17.65 2.80 1.76
N ARG A 221 -16.88 2.74 0.69
CA ARG A 221 -17.16 3.44 -0.57
C ARG A 221 -16.62 2.67 -1.77
N LEU A 222 -17.43 2.53 -2.81
CA LEU A 222 -17.11 1.87 -4.07
C LEU A 222 -17.00 2.89 -5.21
N ILE A 223 -15.99 2.74 -6.08
CA ILE A 223 -15.74 3.58 -7.25
C ILE A 223 -15.45 2.70 -8.48
#